data_d6db1f547853cdb9631f17dae7bc1918
#
_entry.id   d6db1f547853cdb9631f17dae7bc1918
#
_cell.length_a   1.000
_cell.length_b   1.000
_cell.length_c   1.000
_cell.angle_alpha   90.00
_cell.angle_beta   90.00
_cell.angle_gamma   90.00
#
_symmetry.space_group_name_H-M   'P 1'
#
loop_
_entity.id
_entity.type
_entity.pdbx_description
1 polymer ?
#
loop_
_entity_poly.entity_id
_entity_poly.type
_entity_poly.pdbx_seq_one_letter_code
_entity_poly.pdbx_strand_id
1 'polypeptide(L)'
;MKGRLRGRMGGSMTAYKDRSKEELLQEKSQLEAQYKEFQGKGLKLDMSRGKPSAAQLDLSMGMMDVLDSFTDLKCEAGIDCRNYGVMDGIPEAKRLLGELIEVPADNIIIYGNSSLNVMFDVVSHAFTHGIMGMTPWHKLDKVK
;
A
#
# COMPACT_ATOMS: atom_id res chain seq x y z
N MET A 1 -7.06 -25.08 3.38
CA MET A 1 -7.99 -24.80 4.50
C MET A 1 -8.27 -23.30 4.53
N LYS A 2 -9.45 -22.87 4.08
CA LYS A 2 -9.86 -21.47 4.01
C LYS A 2 -10.54 -21.10 5.33
N GLY A 3 -9.82 -20.50 6.27
CA GLY A 3 -10.38 -19.93 7.49
C GLY A 3 -10.80 -18.48 7.25
N ARG A 4 -12.06 -18.26 6.91
CA ARG A 4 -12.68 -16.93 6.91
C ARG A 4 -12.87 -16.49 8.37
N LEU A 5 -12.05 -15.59 8.84
CA LEU A 5 -12.38 -14.78 10.01
C LEU A 5 -13.43 -13.73 9.60
N ARG A 6 -14.69 -14.13 9.59
CA ARG A 6 -15.81 -13.21 9.62
C ARG A 6 -16.07 -12.86 11.08
N GLY A 7 -15.47 -11.78 11.56
CA GLY A 7 -15.94 -11.09 12.76
C GLY A 7 -17.36 -10.56 12.48
N ARG A 8 -18.34 -11.16 13.13
CA ARG A 8 -19.76 -10.76 13.12
C ARG A 8 -19.87 -9.44 13.88
N MET A 9 -19.88 -8.31 13.16
CA MET A 9 -20.53 -7.08 13.63
C MET A 9 -21.64 -6.74 12.64
N GLY A 10 -22.75 -7.48 12.71
CA GLY A 10 -23.93 -7.25 11.92
C GLY A 10 -25.06 -6.70 12.81
N GLY A 11 -24.89 -5.49 13.31
CA GLY A 11 -25.99 -4.66 13.76
C GLY A 11 -26.04 -3.45 12.83
N SER A 12 -27.21 -3.09 12.30
CA SER A 12 -27.42 -1.80 11.66
C SER A 12 -27.01 -0.71 12.65
N MET A 13 -25.82 -0.13 12.47
CA MET A 13 -25.35 0.93 13.37
C MET A 13 -26.14 2.20 13.04
N THR A 14 -27.13 2.51 13.88
CA THR A 14 -27.80 3.81 13.87
C THR A 14 -26.74 4.90 14.00
N ALA A 15 -26.75 5.91 13.11
CA ALA A 15 -25.80 7.00 13.17
C ALA A 15 -25.89 7.73 14.53
N TYR A 16 -24.79 8.21 15.07
CA TYR A 16 -24.75 8.88 16.39
C TYR A 16 -25.75 10.03 16.51
N LYS A 17 -25.98 10.77 15.42
CA LYS A 17 -26.95 11.87 15.37
C LYS A 17 -28.41 11.44 15.60
N ASP A 18 -28.70 10.16 15.36
CA ASP A 18 -30.05 9.59 15.41
C ASP A 18 -30.29 8.77 16.69
N ARG A 19 -29.33 8.78 17.63
CA ARG A 19 -29.41 8.08 18.91
C ARG A 19 -29.86 9.00 20.05
N SER A 20 -30.49 8.41 21.05
CA SER A 20 -30.87 9.12 22.26
C SER A 20 -29.65 9.49 23.11
N LYS A 21 -29.80 10.48 23.98
CA LYS A 21 -28.75 10.89 24.92
C LYS A 21 -28.36 9.75 25.87
N GLU A 22 -29.34 8.96 26.29
CA GLU A 22 -29.18 7.81 27.19
C GLU A 22 -28.32 6.73 26.52
N GLU A 23 -28.62 6.38 25.26
CA GLU A 23 -27.83 5.41 24.49
C GLU A 23 -26.38 5.87 24.29
N LEU A 24 -26.19 7.15 23.99
CA LEU A 24 -24.85 7.71 23.84
C LEU A 24 -24.05 7.70 25.16
N LEU A 25 -24.70 8.00 26.29
CA LEU A 25 -24.05 7.94 27.61
C LEU A 25 -23.69 6.50 28.00
N GLN A 26 -24.55 5.54 27.70
CA GLN A 26 -24.25 4.13 27.95
C GLN A 26 -23.08 3.65 27.11
N GLU A 27 -23.06 3.96 25.81
CA GLU A 27 -21.94 3.59 24.93
C GLU A 27 -20.63 4.26 25.37
N LYS A 28 -20.68 5.56 25.70
CA LYS A 28 -19.52 6.28 26.27
C LYS A 28 -18.95 5.55 27.48
N SER A 29 -19.80 5.16 28.43
CA SER A 29 -19.35 4.44 29.62
C SER A 29 -18.71 3.09 29.30
N GLN A 30 -19.25 2.35 28.32
CA GLN A 30 -18.69 1.09 27.86
C GLN A 30 -17.31 1.29 27.19
N LEU A 31 -17.18 2.29 26.33
CA LEU A 31 -15.93 2.63 25.66
C LEU A 31 -14.86 3.10 26.65
N GLU A 32 -15.24 3.89 27.66
CA GLU A 32 -14.31 4.32 28.72
C GLU A 32 -13.80 3.13 29.55
N ALA A 33 -14.68 2.15 29.83
CA ALA A 33 -14.28 0.94 30.53
C ALA A 33 -13.29 0.09 29.70
N GLN A 34 -13.59 -0.12 28.42
CA GLN A 34 -12.70 -0.82 27.48
C GLN A 34 -11.35 -0.10 27.34
N TYR A 35 -11.36 1.22 27.23
CA TYR A 35 -10.13 2.00 27.13
C TYR A 35 -9.25 1.84 28.36
N LYS A 36 -9.84 1.89 29.57
CA LYS A 36 -9.13 1.64 30.82
C LYS A 36 -8.56 0.22 30.90
N GLU A 37 -9.32 -0.76 30.42
CA GLU A 37 -8.83 -2.15 30.33
C GLU A 37 -7.58 -2.24 29.42
N PHE A 38 -7.64 -1.61 28.22
CA PHE A 38 -6.49 -1.57 27.32
C PHE A 38 -5.28 -0.85 27.94
N GLN A 39 -5.50 0.27 28.61
CA GLN A 39 -4.42 0.95 29.34
C GLN A 39 -3.78 0.06 30.40
N GLY A 40 -4.60 -0.73 31.12
CA GLY A 40 -4.12 -1.68 32.13
C GLY A 40 -3.25 -2.82 31.58
N LYS A 41 -3.34 -3.12 30.28
CA LYS A 41 -2.50 -4.15 29.63
C LYS A 41 -1.02 -3.75 29.49
N GLY A 42 -0.66 -2.49 29.73
CA GLY A 42 0.71 -2.00 29.65
C GLY A 42 1.36 -2.18 28.27
N LEU A 43 0.57 -2.17 27.22
CA LEU A 43 1.04 -2.36 25.84
C LEU A 43 1.95 -1.21 25.43
N LYS A 44 3.11 -1.55 24.86
CA LYS A 44 4.05 -0.59 24.27
C LYS A 44 3.90 -0.65 22.74
N LEU A 45 2.84 -0.01 22.23
CA LEU A 45 2.54 0.03 20.81
C LEU A 45 3.04 1.34 20.20
N ASP A 46 3.77 1.25 19.11
CA ASP A 46 4.18 2.40 18.31
C ASP A 46 3.37 2.42 17.00
N MET A 47 2.52 3.41 16.85
CA MET A 47 1.70 3.65 15.65
C MET A 47 2.22 4.85 14.83
N SER A 48 3.37 5.39 15.18
CA SER A 48 3.93 6.58 14.51
C SER A 48 4.38 6.31 13.08
N ARG A 49 4.71 5.05 12.76
CA ARG A 49 5.12 4.61 11.43
C ARG A 49 4.67 3.16 11.16
N GLY A 50 4.20 2.92 9.92
CA GLY A 50 3.91 1.58 9.43
C GLY A 50 5.21 0.83 9.07
N LYS A 51 5.88 0.25 10.07
CA LYS A 51 7.06 -0.58 9.86
C LYS A 51 6.71 -2.06 10.05
N PRO A 52 7.14 -2.94 9.12
CA PRO A 52 7.04 -4.38 9.33
C PRO A 52 7.81 -4.81 10.59
N SER A 53 7.29 -5.79 11.32
CA SER A 53 8.02 -6.41 12.42
C SER A 53 9.19 -7.27 11.90
N ALA A 54 10.15 -7.60 12.76
CA ALA A 54 11.27 -8.48 12.39
C ALA A 54 10.78 -9.81 11.79
N ALA A 55 9.78 -10.44 12.42
CA ALA A 55 9.20 -11.69 11.93
C ALA A 55 8.55 -11.57 10.54
N GLN A 56 8.00 -10.39 10.20
CA GLN A 56 7.49 -10.14 8.85
C GLN A 56 8.62 -9.97 7.82
N LEU A 57 9.72 -9.31 8.21
CA LEU A 57 10.90 -9.17 7.37
C LEU A 57 11.59 -10.50 7.13
N ASP A 58 11.64 -11.39 8.14
CA ASP A 58 12.23 -12.72 8.04
C ASP A 58 11.54 -13.58 6.98
N LEU A 59 10.25 -13.35 6.68
CA LEU A 59 9.53 -14.07 5.61
C LEU A 59 10.16 -13.88 4.23
N SER A 60 10.83 -12.77 4.00
CA SER A 60 11.46 -12.45 2.71
C SER A 60 12.96 -12.78 2.65
N MET A 61 13.56 -13.26 3.75
CA MET A 61 15.01 -13.51 3.79
C MET A 61 15.48 -14.55 2.77
N GLY A 62 14.66 -15.53 2.42
CA GLY A 62 14.98 -16.51 1.38
C GLY A 62 15.25 -15.89 0.00
N MET A 63 14.84 -14.63 -0.25
CA MET A 63 15.17 -13.93 -1.49
C MET A 63 16.68 -13.68 -1.63
N MET A 64 17.42 -13.60 -0.52
CA MET A 64 18.87 -13.35 -0.53
C MET A 64 19.66 -14.53 -1.09
N ASP A 65 19.06 -15.72 -1.07
CA ASP A 65 19.70 -16.97 -1.51
C ASP A 65 19.32 -17.36 -2.95
N VAL A 66 18.47 -16.56 -3.60
CA VAL A 66 17.98 -16.84 -4.97
C VAL A 66 19.01 -16.45 -6.04
N LEU A 67 19.83 -15.43 -5.76
CA LEU A 67 20.83 -14.91 -6.70
C LEU A 67 22.21 -15.30 -6.26
N ASP A 68 22.87 -16.09 -7.11
CA ASP A 68 24.27 -16.48 -6.93
C ASP A 68 25.06 -16.32 -8.25
N SER A 69 26.33 -16.73 -8.26
CA SER A 69 27.18 -16.65 -9.45
C SER A 69 26.78 -17.60 -10.59
N PHE A 70 25.87 -18.52 -10.35
CA PHE A 70 25.37 -19.53 -11.31
C PHE A 70 23.95 -19.23 -11.80
N THR A 71 23.29 -18.23 -11.21
CA THR A 71 21.93 -17.84 -11.58
C THR A 71 21.91 -17.24 -12.99
N ASP A 72 20.98 -17.70 -13.83
CA ASP A 72 20.68 -17.02 -15.10
C ASP A 72 20.02 -15.67 -14.81
N LEU A 73 20.72 -14.61 -15.16
CA LEU A 73 20.29 -13.23 -14.91
C LEU A 73 19.58 -12.59 -16.12
N LYS A 74 19.12 -13.40 -17.08
CA LYS A 74 18.30 -12.92 -18.19
C LYS A 74 16.83 -13.07 -17.86
N CYS A 75 16.05 -12.03 -18.18
CA CYS A 75 14.60 -12.13 -18.15
C CYS A 75 14.06 -12.94 -19.34
N GLU A 76 12.77 -13.28 -19.35
CA GLU A 76 12.12 -14.05 -20.41
C GLU A 76 12.24 -13.39 -21.80
N ALA A 77 12.40 -12.07 -21.86
CA ALA A 77 12.66 -11.33 -23.09
C ALA A 77 14.12 -11.43 -23.56
N GLY A 78 14.97 -12.22 -22.87
CA GLY A 78 16.38 -12.40 -23.19
C GLY A 78 17.29 -11.25 -22.79
N ILE A 79 16.78 -10.29 -22.05
CA ILE A 79 17.53 -9.09 -21.62
C ILE A 79 18.33 -9.44 -20.36
N ASP A 80 19.61 -9.09 -20.35
CA ASP A 80 20.48 -9.25 -19.20
C ASP A 80 20.14 -8.21 -18.14
N CYS A 81 19.59 -8.66 -17.01
CA CYS A 81 19.13 -7.79 -15.92
C CYS A 81 20.24 -7.02 -15.20
N ARG A 82 21.51 -7.32 -15.49
CA ARG A 82 22.66 -6.56 -14.99
C ARG A 82 22.91 -5.28 -15.79
N ASN A 83 22.26 -5.12 -16.94
CA ASN A 83 22.46 -3.99 -17.83
C ASN A 83 21.24 -3.03 -17.79
N TYR A 84 21.45 -1.83 -18.28
CA TYR A 84 20.39 -0.84 -18.46
C TYR A 84 19.65 -1.06 -19.80
N GLY A 85 18.48 -0.40 -19.98
CA GLY A 85 17.74 -0.40 -21.24
C GLY A 85 16.29 -0.83 -21.11
N VAL A 86 15.86 -1.33 -19.96
CA VAL A 86 14.43 -1.59 -19.65
C VAL A 86 13.91 -0.43 -18.81
N MET A 87 13.01 0.36 -19.38
CA MET A 87 12.56 1.61 -18.72
C MET A 87 11.36 1.43 -17.79
N ASP A 88 10.59 0.37 -17.96
CA ASP A 88 9.29 0.19 -17.30
C ASP A 88 9.18 -1.11 -16.50
N GLY A 89 10.27 -1.87 -16.40
CA GLY A 89 10.36 -3.12 -15.68
C GLY A 89 10.36 -4.37 -16.56
N ILE A 90 10.91 -5.47 -16.05
CA ILE A 90 10.94 -6.75 -16.77
C ILE A 90 9.54 -7.38 -16.81
N PRO A 91 9.20 -8.14 -17.87
CA PRO A 91 7.86 -8.70 -18.05
C PRO A 91 7.35 -9.51 -16.86
N GLU A 92 8.23 -10.33 -16.26
CA GLU A 92 7.88 -11.16 -15.10
C GLU A 92 7.46 -10.32 -13.89
N ALA A 93 8.19 -9.24 -13.61
CA ALA A 93 7.88 -8.35 -12.50
C ALA A 93 6.58 -7.58 -12.75
N LYS A 94 6.34 -7.14 -13.99
CA LYS A 94 5.09 -6.46 -14.36
C LYS A 94 3.89 -7.40 -14.20
N ARG A 95 4.00 -8.67 -14.60
CA ARG A 95 2.92 -9.65 -14.40
C ARG A 95 2.67 -9.92 -12.93
N LEU A 96 3.73 -10.19 -12.16
CA LEU A 96 3.62 -10.46 -10.73
C LEU A 96 2.92 -9.31 -9.99
N LEU A 97 3.33 -8.09 -10.24
CA LEU A 97 2.71 -6.91 -9.63
C LEU A 97 1.30 -6.66 -10.16
N GLY A 98 1.07 -6.90 -11.45
CA GLY A 98 -0.25 -6.79 -12.06
C GLY A 98 -1.27 -7.73 -11.43
N GLU A 99 -0.90 -8.99 -11.19
CA GLU A 99 -1.73 -9.96 -10.48
C GLU A 99 -2.01 -9.54 -9.03
N LEU A 100 -0.98 -9.01 -8.35
CA LEU A 100 -1.10 -8.59 -6.95
C LEU A 100 -2.06 -7.42 -6.75
N ILE A 101 -2.03 -6.44 -7.67
CA ILE A 101 -2.85 -5.21 -7.57
C ILE A 101 -4.05 -5.19 -8.53
N GLU A 102 -4.32 -6.32 -9.21
CA GLU A 102 -5.45 -6.49 -10.15
C GLU A 102 -5.43 -5.46 -11.31
N VAL A 103 -4.25 -5.18 -11.86
CA VAL A 103 -4.04 -4.26 -12.98
C VAL A 103 -3.36 -5.01 -14.14
N PRO A 104 -3.76 -4.80 -15.41
CA PRO A 104 -3.07 -5.37 -16.56
C PRO A 104 -1.56 -5.03 -16.57
N ALA A 105 -0.70 -6.01 -16.86
CA ALA A 105 0.75 -5.83 -16.86
C ALA A 105 1.22 -4.67 -17.75
N ASP A 106 0.53 -4.42 -18.86
CA ASP A 106 0.83 -3.32 -19.77
C ASP A 106 0.59 -1.92 -19.17
N ASN A 107 -0.20 -1.86 -18.11
CA ASN A 107 -0.46 -0.63 -17.35
C ASN A 107 0.47 -0.46 -16.14
N ILE A 108 1.47 -1.34 -15.99
CA ILE A 108 2.44 -1.32 -14.89
C ILE A 108 3.75 -0.70 -15.38
N ILE A 109 4.23 0.26 -14.62
CA ILE A 109 5.58 0.83 -14.75
C ILE A 109 6.29 0.64 -13.41
N ILE A 110 7.41 -0.08 -13.43
CA ILE A 110 8.24 -0.29 -12.24
C ILE A 110 9.33 0.78 -12.24
N TYR A 111 9.13 1.80 -11.44
CA TYR A 111 10.00 2.96 -11.40
C TYR A 111 11.13 2.80 -10.38
N GLY A 112 10.80 2.30 -9.19
CA GLY A 112 11.76 2.12 -8.09
C GLY A 112 11.07 1.98 -6.74
N ASN A 113 11.86 2.00 -5.67
CA ASN A 113 11.39 1.78 -4.30
C ASN A 113 11.13 3.07 -3.50
N SER A 114 11.34 4.24 -4.09
CA SER A 114 11.10 5.53 -3.43
C SER A 114 9.78 6.14 -3.87
N SER A 115 8.68 5.78 -3.19
CA SER A 115 7.33 6.27 -3.51
C SER A 115 7.21 7.79 -3.43
N LEU A 116 7.93 8.45 -2.52
CA LEU A 116 7.90 9.91 -2.40
C LEU A 116 8.49 10.59 -3.64
N ASN A 117 9.59 10.07 -4.20
CA ASN A 117 10.16 10.58 -5.43
C ASN A 117 9.19 10.38 -6.60
N VAL A 118 8.61 9.19 -6.73
CA VAL A 118 7.63 8.89 -7.78
C VAL A 118 6.45 9.85 -7.72
N MET A 119 5.87 10.06 -6.53
CA MET A 119 4.76 10.99 -6.34
C MET A 119 5.16 12.43 -6.70
N PHE A 120 6.35 12.88 -6.28
CA PHE A 120 6.85 14.21 -6.63
C PHE A 120 7.00 14.36 -8.14
N ASP A 121 7.63 13.40 -8.81
CA ASP A 121 7.88 13.46 -10.26
C ASP A 121 6.56 13.49 -11.03
N VAL A 122 5.59 12.65 -10.68
CA VAL A 122 4.28 12.61 -11.34
C VAL A 122 3.53 13.92 -11.16
N VAL A 123 3.46 14.43 -9.93
CA VAL A 123 2.76 15.70 -9.65
C VAL A 123 3.47 16.88 -10.28
N SER A 124 4.80 16.93 -10.18
CA SER A 124 5.61 17.99 -10.79
C SER A 124 5.46 18.01 -12.30
N HIS A 125 5.47 16.84 -12.95
CA HIS A 125 5.26 16.74 -14.39
C HIS A 125 3.85 17.19 -14.81
N ALA A 126 2.82 16.73 -14.10
CA ALA A 126 1.45 17.15 -14.33
C ALA A 126 1.27 18.67 -14.18
N PHE A 127 1.92 19.24 -13.17
CA PHE A 127 1.84 20.68 -12.89
C PHE A 127 2.56 21.53 -13.95
N THR A 128 3.75 21.11 -14.38
CA THR A 128 4.63 21.91 -15.25
C THR A 128 4.41 21.66 -16.74
N HIS A 129 4.21 20.39 -17.14
CA HIS A 129 4.17 19.97 -18.54
C HIS A 129 2.80 19.45 -18.97
N GLY A 130 1.97 18.99 -18.03
CA GLY A 130 0.74 18.24 -18.32
C GLY A 130 0.99 16.76 -18.54
N ILE A 131 -0.08 15.97 -18.53
CA ILE A 131 -0.04 14.52 -18.71
C ILE A 131 -0.79 14.19 -20.01
N MET A 132 -0.24 13.31 -20.85
CA MET A 132 -0.88 12.83 -22.09
C MET A 132 -1.39 13.95 -23.02
N GLY A 133 -0.62 15.04 -23.14
CA GLY A 133 -0.99 16.18 -23.98
C GLY A 133 -2.04 17.12 -23.37
N MET A 134 -2.44 16.89 -22.13
CA MET A 134 -3.36 17.79 -21.43
C MET A 134 -2.68 19.10 -21.01
N THR A 135 -3.48 20.13 -20.81
CA THR A 135 -2.99 21.43 -20.31
C THR A 135 -2.34 21.24 -18.93
N PRO A 136 -1.11 21.79 -18.71
CA PRO A 136 -0.45 21.77 -17.42
C PRO A 136 -1.35 22.34 -16.32
N TRP A 137 -1.31 21.74 -15.13
CA TRP A 137 -2.19 22.14 -14.04
C TRP A 137 -2.03 23.59 -13.62
N HIS A 138 -0.80 24.15 -13.69
CA HIS A 138 -0.57 25.57 -13.35
C HIS A 138 -1.28 26.55 -14.30
N LYS A 139 -1.77 26.09 -15.46
CA LYS A 139 -2.51 26.90 -16.44
C LYS A 139 -4.02 26.73 -16.35
N LEU A 140 -4.48 25.87 -15.43
CA LEU A 140 -5.91 25.64 -15.21
C LEU A 140 -6.44 26.57 -14.12
N ASP A 141 -7.62 27.14 -14.34
CA ASP A 141 -8.32 27.94 -13.32
C ASP A 141 -8.65 27.10 -12.08
N LYS A 142 -8.89 25.80 -12.25
CA LYS A 142 -9.20 24.85 -11.19
C LYS A 142 -8.73 23.45 -11.55
N VAL A 143 -7.96 22.85 -10.66
CA VAL A 143 -7.59 21.44 -10.71
C VAL A 143 -8.64 20.63 -9.93
N LYS A 144 -9.16 19.57 -10.56
CA LYS A 144 -10.13 18.66 -9.93
C LYS A 144 -9.47 17.34 -9.57
#